data_072ebaec61258c1eb436b517d3cd0ad5
#
_entry.id   072ebaec61258c1eb436b517d3cd0ad5
#
_cell.length_a   1.000
_cell.length_b   1.000
_cell.length_c   1.000
_cell.angle_alpha   90.00
_cell.angle_beta   90.00
_cell.angle_gamma   90.00
#
_symmetry.space_group_name_H-M   'P 1'
#
loop_
_entity.id
_entity.type
_entity.pdbx_description
1 polymer ?
#
loop_
_entity_poly.entity_id
_entity_poly.type
_entity_poly.pdbx_seq_one_letter_code
_entity_poly.pdbx_strand_id
1 'polypeptide(L)'
;MILAALPRPAYAQRSLALSPTRSRLIRDCNANAQYLPVRLFWSSFPRRQQPLAGTAPAHSAYVLLHTHAPPAAYPPRSKSPLWRALTLKGREWGAVANFAWSPAQDVHPAYTGVGEGEGKGEREAEAYVASVFSTSRRGRVVVPEVTLANVDALRDAVAAARAQELDRLFLYVCTHGSRDCRCGDTGGEVVRALRAEVAERGIARDVFVGEVAHVGGHKYAANVLVYPYGDWLGTVQEVDVPRILDELLLFHDAHRSADKLTDLPPLCPPFWRGRMGLDKDQQLALIVKPV
;
A
#
# COMPACT_ATOMS: atom_id res chain seq x y z
N MET A 1 44.19 -10.46 41.04
CA MET A 1 43.22 -10.67 39.95
C MET A 1 43.19 -9.42 39.11
N ILE A 2 43.83 -9.48 37.93
CA ILE A 2 44.04 -8.32 37.03
C ILE A 2 42.97 -8.45 35.94
N LEU A 3 42.04 -7.47 35.87
CA LEU A 3 41.06 -7.36 34.77
C LEU A 3 41.80 -6.77 33.55
N ALA A 4 41.90 -7.55 32.49
CA ALA A 4 42.36 -7.09 31.19
C ALA A 4 41.23 -6.39 30.43
N ALA A 5 41.47 -5.15 30.01
CA ALA A 5 40.59 -4.37 29.17
C ALA A 5 40.72 -4.81 27.70
N LEU A 6 39.57 -5.05 27.04
CA LEU A 6 39.49 -5.32 25.60
C LEU A 6 39.54 -4.03 24.80
N PRO A 7 40.20 -3.96 23.66
CA PRO A 7 40.29 -2.78 22.83
C PRO A 7 38.99 -2.57 21.99
N ARG A 8 38.58 -1.29 21.86
CA ARG A 8 37.50 -0.85 20.99
C ARG A 8 37.90 -0.93 19.51
N PRO A 9 37.04 -1.35 18.59
CA PRO A 9 37.32 -1.28 17.16
C PRO A 9 37.28 0.15 16.65
N ALA A 10 38.29 0.52 15.85
CA ALA A 10 38.42 1.79 15.18
C ALA A 10 37.40 1.91 14.03
N TYR A 11 36.63 3.00 14.05
CA TYR A 11 35.74 3.40 12.95
C TYR A 11 36.58 3.92 11.78
N ALA A 12 36.64 3.17 10.69
CA ALA A 12 37.24 3.62 9.44
C ALA A 12 36.26 4.57 8.73
N GLN A 13 36.64 5.85 8.63
CA GLN A 13 35.98 6.83 7.76
C GLN A 13 36.15 6.41 6.30
N ARG A 14 35.07 5.96 5.65
CA ARG A 14 35.02 5.81 4.20
C ARG A 14 34.61 7.13 3.57
N SER A 15 35.52 7.70 2.83
CA SER A 15 35.29 8.85 1.93
C SER A 15 34.19 8.51 0.92
N LEU A 16 33.12 9.25 0.91
CA LEU A 16 32.06 9.20 -0.10
C LEU A 16 32.59 9.80 -1.40
N ALA A 17 32.92 8.95 -2.36
CA ALA A 17 33.11 9.37 -3.74
C ALA A 17 31.73 9.67 -4.34
N LEU A 18 31.51 10.93 -4.73
CA LEU A 18 30.34 11.38 -5.46
C LEU A 18 30.30 10.71 -6.83
N SER A 19 29.34 9.83 -7.05
CA SER A 19 29.02 9.25 -8.35
C SER A 19 28.31 10.29 -9.24
N PRO A 20 28.58 10.34 -10.55
CA PRO A 20 27.99 11.32 -11.44
C PRO A 20 26.50 11.08 -11.62
N THR A 21 25.73 12.15 -11.50
CA THR A 21 24.29 12.26 -11.77
C THR A 21 23.95 11.61 -13.13
N ARG A 22 23.31 10.45 -13.08
CA ARG A 22 22.60 9.91 -14.25
C ARG A 22 21.36 10.74 -14.50
N SER A 23 21.38 11.51 -15.59
CA SER A 23 20.18 12.13 -16.16
C SER A 23 19.16 11.03 -16.48
N ARG A 24 18.10 10.91 -15.69
CA ARG A 24 17.01 9.99 -15.96
C ARG A 24 16.19 10.51 -17.13
N LEU A 25 16.23 9.81 -18.25
CA LEU A 25 15.25 9.96 -19.32
C LEU A 25 13.89 9.51 -18.77
N ILE A 26 13.01 10.46 -18.54
CA ILE A 26 11.59 10.19 -18.29
C ILE A 26 11.07 9.53 -19.58
N ARG A 27 10.80 8.23 -19.53
CA ARG A 27 10.10 7.55 -20.63
C ARG A 27 8.66 8.04 -20.62
N ASP A 28 8.31 8.82 -21.63
CA ASP A 28 6.92 9.19 -21.88
C ASP A 28 6.10 7.93 -22.16
N CYS A 29 5.12 7.66 -21.33
CA CYS A 29 4.19 6.53 -21.46
C CYS A 29 3.20 6.69 -22.62
N ASN A 30 3.44 7.58 -23.56
CA ASN A 30 2.53 7.87 -24.67
C ASN A 30 3.24 7.69 -26.04
N ALA A 31 3.50 6.44 -26.41
CA ALA A 31 4.00 6.09 -27.73
C ALA A 31 2.82 6.01 -28.72
N ASN A 32 2.30 7.15 -29.16
CA ASN A 32 1.70 7.39 -30.48
C ASN A 32 1.13 8.81 -30.55
N ALA A 33 1.98 9.77 -30.83
CA ALA A 33 1.57 11.04 -31.44
C ALA A 33 2.79 11.66 -32.14
N GLN A 34 2.83 11.58 -33.45
CA GLN A 34 3.72 12.42 -34.25
C GLN A 34 3.21 13.85 -34.15
N TYR A 35 3.92 14.71 -33.43
CA TYR A 35 3.67 16.14 -33.41
C TYR A 35 4.97 16.92 -33.64
N LEU A 36 4.93 17.79 -34.64
CA LEU A 36 5.94 18.78 -34.96
C LEU A 36 6.16 19.75 -33.78
N PRO A 37 7.37 20.28 -33.57
CA PRO A 37 7.63 21.15 -32.44
C PRO A 37 7.13 22.57 -32.69
N VAL A 38 5.98 22.92 -32.15
CA VAL A 38 5.60 24.32 -31.94
C VAL A 38 6.16 24.75 -30.60
N ARG A 39 7.24 25.53 -30.57
CA ARG A 39 7.76 26.20 -29.39
C ARG A 39 6.73 27.25 -28.94
N LEU A 40 5.81 26.90 -28.06
CA LEU A 40 5.05 27.86 -27.29
C LEU A 40 5.76 28.07 -25.94
N PHE A 41 6.24 29.27 -25.73
CA PHE A 41 6.67 29.79 -24.43
C PHE A 41 5.45 29.81 -23.52
N TRP A 42 5.22 28.74 -22.77
CA TRP A 42 4.28 28.79 -21.66
C TRP A 42 5.08 29.18 -20.41
N SER A 43 4.81 30.41 -19.95
CA SER A 43 5.24 30.85 -18.64
C SER A 43 4.84 29.83 -17.59
N SER A 44 5.80 29.32 -16.84
CA SER A 44 5.63 28.38 -15.72
C SER A 44 4.91 29.08 -14.57
N PHE A 45 3.58 29.14 -14.63
CA PHE A 45 2.81 29.33 -13.42
C PHE A 45 2.98 28.08 -12.57
N PRO A 46 3.37 28.18 -11.27
CA PRO A 46 3.40 27.04 -10.38
C PRO A 46 2.00 26.43 -10.37
N ARG A 47 1.83 25.21 -10.92
CA ARG A 47 0.61 24.45 -10.75
C ARG A 47 0.37 24.39 -9.25
N ARG A 48 -0.69 25.02 -8.75
CA ARG A 48 -1.16 24.79 -7.38
C ARG A 48 -1.26 23.28 -7.23
N GLN A 49 -0.36 22.70 -6.49
CA GLN A 49 -0.47 21.29 -6.11
C GLN A 49 -1.80 21.16 -5.39
N GLN A 50 -2.72 20.39 -5.97
CA GLN A 50 -3.97 20.10 -5.28
C GLN A 50 -3.63 19.42 -3.96
N PRO A 51 -4.24 19.83 -2.84
CA PRO A 51 -3.96 19.20 -1.56
C PRO A 51 -4.22 17.69 -1.67
N LEU A 52 -3.30 16.88 -1.16
CA LEU A 52 -3.43 15.42 -1.15
C LEU A 52 -4.56 14.98 -0.22
N ALA A 53 -4.72 15.66 0.91
CA ALA A 53 -5.78 15.40 1.88
C ALA A 53 -7.18 15.41 1.24
N GLY A 54 -8.04 14.50 1.67
CA GLY A 54 -9.38 14.34 1.13
C GLY A 54 -9.44 13.62 -0.23
N THR A 55 -8.34 12.99 -0.67
CA THR A 55 -8.27 12.24 -1.94
C THR A 55 -8.27 10.73 -1.78
N ALA A 56 -8.19 10.21 -0.55
CA ALA A 56 -8.46 8.80 -0.26
C ALA A 56 -9.96 8.52 -0.37
N PRO A 57 -10.38 7.38 -0.95
CA PRO A 57 -11.79 7.02 -1.00
C PRO A 57 -12.32 6.75 0.40
N ALA A 58 -13.57 7.14 0.68
CA ALA A 58 -14.24 6.79 1.92
C ALA A 58 -14.52 5.28 1.95
N HIS A 59 -14.09 4.60 3.01
CA HIS A 59 -14.33 3.17 3.25
C HIS A 59 -14.14 2.85 4.73
N SER A 60 -14.76 1.77 5.20
CA SER A 60 -14.70 1.32 6.60
C SER A 60 -13.89 0.05 6.79
N ALA A 61 -13.62 -0.68 5.71
CA ALA A 61 -12.79 -1.87 5.71
C ALA A 61 -12.07 -2.03 4.37
N TYR A 62 -10.96 -2.76 4.41
CA TYR A 62 -10.20 -3.12 3.22
C TYR A 62 -9.91 -4.62 3.22
N VAL A 63 -10.37 -5.32 2.19
CA VAL A 63 -10.18 -6.77 1.99
C VAL A 63 -9.11 -6.98 0.94
N LEU A 64 -8.03 -7.63 1.32
CA LEU A 64 -6.88 -7.92 0.49
C LEU A 64 -6.85 -9.43 0.18
N LEU A 65 -7.22 -9.81 -1.03
CA LEU A 65 -7.17 -11.19 -1.53
C LEU A 65 -5.73 -11.54 -1.89
N HIS A 66 -5.19 -12.60 -1.30
CA HIS A 66 -3.80 -13.01 -1.48
C HIS A 66 -3.58 -13.76 -2.79
N THR A 67 -2.56 -13.37 -3.54
CA THR A 67 -2.21 -13.93 -4.85
C THR A 67 -0.82 -14.53 -4.88
N HIS A 68 -0.55 -15.44 -5.82
CA HIS A 68 0.77 -16.07 -6.02
C HIS A 68 1.77 -15.15 -6.69
N ALA A 69 1.29 -14.24 -7.55
CA ALA A 69 2.12 -13.34 -8.33
C ALA A 69 1.94 -11.88 -7.88
N PRO A 70 2.96 -11.03 -8.04
CA PRO A 70 2.85 -9.60 -7.75
C PRO A 70 1.94 -8.88 -8.76
N PRO A 71 1.38 -7.70 -8.38
CA PRO A 71 0.51 -6.90 -9.24
C PRO A 71 1.10 -6.52 -10.60
N ALA A 72 2.41 -6.51 -10.73
CA ALA A 72 3.09 -6.30 -12.02
C ALA A 72 2.73 -7.37 -13.08
N ALA A 73 2.35 -8.57 -12.64
CA ALA A 73 1.93 -9.67 -13.51
C ALA A 73 0.43 -9.69 -13.79
N TYR A 74 -0.38 -8.81 -13.18
CA TYR A 74 -1.84 -8.83 -13.37
C TYR A 74 -2.24 -8.20 -14.71
N PRO A 75 -3.37 -8.66 -15.29
CA PRO A 75 -3.97 -8.00 -16.44
C PRO A 75 -4.47 -6.59 -16.03
N PRO A 76 -4.61 -5.65 -16.98
CA PRO A 76 -5.06 -4.27 -16.69
C PRO A 76 -6.43 -4.21 -15.99
N ARG A 77 -7.25 -5.23 -16.16
CA ARG A 77 -8.56 -5.37 -15.51
C ARG A 77 -8.76 -6.81 -15.09
N SER A 78 -9.13 -7.02 -13.83
CA SER A 78 -9.52 -8.35 -13.36
C SER A 78 -10.82 -8.80 -14.01
N LYS A 79 -10.86 -10.08 -14.41
CA LYS A 79 -12.06 -10.79 -14.87
C LYS A 79 -12.64 -11.70 -13.77
N SER A 80 -12.09 -11.67 -12.55
CA SER A 80 -12.50 -12.51 -11.41
C SER A 80 -13.97 -12.28 -11.04
N PRO A 81 -14.84 -13.30 -11.15
CA PRO A 81 -16.21 -13.25 -10.66
C PRO A 81 -16.29 -13.01 -9.17
N LEU A 82 -15.41 -13.65 -8.40
CA LEU A 82 -15.35 -13.48 -6.94
C LEU A 82 -15.01 -12.04 -6.56
N TRP A 83 -13.96 -11.45 -7.15
CA TRP A 83 -13.60 -10.06 -6.86
C TRP A 83 -14.76 -9.09 -7.19
N ARG A 84 -15.48 -9.36 -8.30
CA ARG A 84 -16.66 -8.56 -8.69
C ARG A 84 -17.79 -8.69 -7.67
N ALA A 85 -18.12 -9.93 -7.26
CA ALA A 85 -19.14 -10.17 -6.24
C ALA A 85 -18.75 -9.51 -4.91
N LEU A 86 -17.51 -9.69 -4.46
CA LEU A 86 -16.99 -9.09 -3.25
C LEU A 86 -17.00 -7.56 -3.29
N THR A 87 -16.69 -6.96 -4.45
CA THR A 87 -16.75 -5.50 -4.63
C THR A 87 -18.18 -4.97 -4.50
N LEU A 88 -19.17 -5.71 -5.00
CA LEU A 88 -20.59 -5.32 -4.89
C LEU A 88 -21.08 -5.48 -3.44
N LYS A 89 -20.86 -6.63 -2.84
CA LYS A 89 -21.28 -6.93 -1.47
C LYS A 89 -20.52 -6.10 -0.43
N GLY A 90 -19.24 -5.88 -0.64
CA GLY A 90 -18.43 -5.06 0.24
C GLY A 90 -18.96 -3.63 0.41
N ARG A 91 -19.55 -3.05 -0.63
CA ARG A 91 -20.16 -1.72 -0.56
C ARG A 91 -21.28 -1.61 0.48
N GLU A 92 -22.01 -2.67 0.73
CA GLU A 92 -23.12 -2.70 1.70
C GLU A 92 -22.64 -2.42 3.13
N TRP A 93 -21.38 -2.70 3.44
CA TRP A 93 -20.75 -2.46 4.74
C TRP A 93 -19.48 -1.60 4.67
N GLY A 94 -19.35 -0.85 3.57
CA GLY A 94 -18.26 0.12 3.38
C GLY A 94 -16.89 -0.51 3.13
N ALA A 95 -16.82 -1.77 2.68
CA ALA A 95 -15.56 -2.42 2.36
C ALA A 95 -15.12 -2.18 0.91
N VAL A 96 -13.81 -2.04 0.73
CA VAL A 96 -13.13 -2.09 -0.55
C VAL A 96 -12.37 -3.41 -0.66
N ALA A 97 -12.46 -4.07 -1.81
CA ALA A 97 -11.75 -5.33 -2.09
C ALA A 97 -10.68 -5.11 -3.15
N ASN A 98 -9.50 -5.71 -2.93
CA ASN A 98 -8.41 -5.67 -3.89
C ASN A 98 -7.54 -6.94 -3.79
N PHE A 99 -6.67 -7.14 -4.77
CA PHE A 99 -5.67 -8.19 -4.73
C PHE A 99 -4.37 -7.66 -4.12
N ALA A 100 -3.70 -8.52 -3.35
CA ALA A 100 -2.42 -8.20 -2.73
C ALA A 100 -1.44 -9.36 -2.84
N TRP A 101 -0.17 -9.05 -2.83
CA TRP A 101 0.92 -10.01 -2.87
C TRP A 101 2.06 -9.61 -1.94
N SER A 102 2.67 -10.62 -1.33
CA SER A 102 3.97 -10.53 -0.67
C SER A 102 4.62 -11.91 -0.69
N PRO A 103 5.95 -12.02 -0.78
CA PRO A 103 6.62 -13.31 -0.70
C PRO A 103 6.42 -14.02 0.65
N ALA A 104 5.99 -13.30 1.68
CA ALA A 104 5.79 -13.79 3.04
C ALA A 104 4.31 -14.00 3.41
N GLN A 105 3.38 -13.96 2.45
CA GLN A 105 1.95 -14.17 2.73
C GLN A 105 1.49 -15.57 2.35
N ASP A 106 0.54 -16.11 3.12
CA ASP A 106 -0.14 -17.35 2.79
C ASP A 106 -1.07 -17.16 1.58
N VAL A 107 -1.13 -18.17 0.72
CA VAL A 107 -2.01 -18.21 -0.46
C VAL A 107 -2.86 -19.47 -0.40
N HIS A 108 -4.13 -19.37 -0.82
CA HIS A 108 -5.02 -20.50 -0.79
C HIS A 108 -4.54 -21.62 -1.76
N PRO A 109 -4.52 -22.90 -1.32
CA PRO A 109 -4.00 -23.99 -2.16
C PRO A 109 -4.81 -24.21 -3.45
N ALA A 110 -6.10 -23.85 -3.48
CA ALA A 110 -6.95 -23.90 -4.68
C ALA A 110 -6.94 -22.56 -5.47
N TYR A 111 -5.94 -21.69 -5.26
CA TYR A 111 -5.82 -20.47 -6.03
C TYR A 111 -5.52 -20.73 -7.51
N THR A 112 -6.31 -20.16 -8.41
CA THR A 112 -6.23 -20.39 -9.86
C THR A 112 -5.61 -19.26 -10.67
N GLY A 113 -5.20 -18.15 -10.03
CA GLY A 113 -4.58 -16.99 -10.68
C GLY A 113 -5.52 -15.81 -10.95
N VAL A 114 -4.94 -14.60 -11.02
CA VAL A 114 -5.67 -13.36 -11.36
C VAL A 114 -5.74 -13.26 -12.89
N GLY A 115 -6.80 -13.74 -13.51
CA GLY A 115 -7.06 -13.53 -14.94
C GLY A 115 -6.67 -14.67 -15.88
N GLU A 116 -6.26 -15.83 -15.38
CA GLU A 116 -5.95 -17.01 -16.21
C GLU A 116 -7.20 -17.83 -16.61
N GLY A 117 -8.31 -17.17 -16.82
CA GLY A 117 -9.59 -17.82 -17.15
C GLY A 117 -9.91 -17.89 -18.64
N GLU A 118 -8.95 -18.14 -19.56
CA GLU A 118 -9.21 -18.35 -20.99
C GLU A 118 -9.21 -19.84 -21.41
N GLY A 119 -9.16 -20.78 -20.47
CA GLY A 119 -9.38 -22.20 -20.75
C GLY A 119 -10.88 -22.54 -20.83
N LYS A 120 -11.30 -23.21 -21.93
CA LYS A 120 -12.62 -23.80 -22.10
C LYS A 120 -12.79 -25.09 -21.24
N GLY A 121 -12.60 -24.95 -19.91
CA GLY A 121 -12.88 -25.97 -18.93
C GLY A 121 -13.81 -25.45 -17.86
N GLU A 122 -14.47 -26.32 -17.11
CA GLU A 122 -15.20 -25.95 -15.90
C GLU A 122 -14.29 -25.08 -15.03
N ARG A 123 -14.70 -23.82 -14.80
CA ARG A 123 -13.91 -22.89 -13.98
C ARG A 123 -13.85 -23.45 -12.59
N GLU A 124 -12.68 -23.95 -12.19
CA GLU A 124 -12.44 -24.25 -10.78
C GLU A 124 -12.83 -23.01 -9.95
N ALA A 125 -13.54 -23.27 -8.86
CA ALA A 125 -14.07 -22.19 -8.02
C ALA A 125 -12.90 -21.36 -7.48
N GLU A 126 -12.88 -20.04 -7.77
CA GLU A 126 -11.88 -19.14 -7.22
C GLU A 126 -11.92 -19.16 -5.69
N ALA A 127 -10.78 -19.38 -5.07
CA ALA A 127 -10.61 -19.34 -3.62
C ALA A 127 -9.36 -18.56 -3.24
N TYR A 128 -9.46 -17.69 -2.23
CA TYR A 128 -8.35 -16.87 -1.74
C TYR A 128 -8.28 -16.88 -0.21
N VAL A 129 -7.07 -16.82 0.33
CA VAL A 129 -6.86 -16.29 1.67
C VAL A 129 -7.03 -14.78 1.59
N ALA A 130 -7.60 -14.16 2.60
CA ALA A 130 -7.71 -12.71 2.66
C ALA A 130 -7.18 -12.13 3.97
N SER A 131 -6.51 -10.98 3.89
CA SER A 131 -6.28 -10.09 5.02
C SER A 131 -7.32 -8.99 5.02
N VAL A 132 -7.94 -8.73 6.16
CA VAL A 132 -8.94 -7.68 6.31
C VAL A 132 -8.52 -6.72 7.40
N PHE A 133 -8.55 -5.43 7.08
CA PHE A 133 -8.39 -4.32 8.02
C PHE A 133 -9.70 -3.54 8.08
N SER A 134 -10.10 -3.10 9.27
CA SER A 134 -11.36 -2.38 9.44
C SER A 134 -11.28 -1.34 10.56
N THR A 135 -12.15 -0.34 10.51
CA THR A 135 -12.29 0.68 11.57
C THR A 135 -12.86 0.12 12.86
N SER A 136 -13.58 -1.00 12.79
CA SER A 136 -14.18 -1.64 13.97
C SER A 136 -13.19 -2.47 14.77
N ARG A 137 -12.01 -2.77 14.22
CA ARG A 137 -11.00 -3.62 14.88
C ARG A 137 -9.60 -3.17 14.52
N ARG A 138 -8.76 -3.07 15.54
CA ARG A 138 -7.33 -2.89 15.35
C ARG A 138 -6.68 -4.23 14.96
N GLY A 139 -5.66 -4.18 14.11
CA GLY A 139 -4.91 -5.35 13.66
C GLY A 139 -5.48 -5.98 12.40
N ARG A 140 -4.91 -7.11 12.03
CA ARG A 140 -5.23 -7.87 10.84
C ARG A 140 -6.19 -9.01 11.17
N VAL A 141 -7.30 -9.12 10.45
CA VAL A 141 -8.14 -10.33 10.44
C VAL A 141 -7.74 -11.16 9.24
N VAL A 142 -7.38 -12.42 9.45
CA VAL A 142 -7.12 -13.38 8.38
C VAL A 142 -8.36 -14.24 8.17
N VAL A 143 -8.86 -14.25 6.94
CA VAL A 143 -9.92 -15.15 6.49
C VAL A 143 -9.27 -16.22 5.61
N PRO A 144 -9.25 -17.48 6.07
CA PRO A 144 -8.49 -18.54 5.40
C PRO A 144 -9.06 -18.93 4.04
N GLU A 145 -10.36 -18.71 3.83
CA GLU A 145 -11.02 -19.01 2.59
C GLU A 145 -12.10 -17.99 2.25
N VAL A 146 -11.97 -17.36 1.08
CA VAL A 146 -12.98 -16.48 0.48
C VAL A 146 -13.31 -17.02 -0.90
N THR A 147 -14.59 -17.38 -1.11
CA THR A 147 -15.14 -17.97 -2.34
C THR A 147 -16.45 -17.31 -2.73
N LEU A 148 -16.96 -17.57 -3.93
CA LEU A 148 -18.32 -17.11 -4.30
C LEU A 148 -19.40 -17.67 -3.37
N ALA A 149 -19.19 -18.86 -2.82
CA ALA A 149 -20.17 -19.52 -1.94
C ALA A 149 -20.30 -18.84 -0.57
N ASN A 150 -19.24 -18.19 -0.08
CA ASN A 150 -19.21 -17.58 1.26
C ASN A 150 -19.10 -16.04 1.26
N VAL A 151 -19.08 -15.41 0.08
CA VAL A 151 -18.92 -13.95 -0.02
C VAL A 151 -20.00 -13.15 0.71
N ASP A 152 -21.22 -13.67 0.78
CA ASP A 152 -22.33 -13.04 1.50
C ASP A 152 -22.13 -13.08 3.02
N ALA A 153 -21.51 -14.13 3.55
CA ALA A 153 -21.22 -14.29 4.97
C ALA A 153 -19.90 -13.64 5.41
N LEU A 154 -19.12 -13.08 4.48
CA LEU A 154 -17.78 -12.56 4.78
C LEU A 154 -17.80 -11.47 5.86
N ARG A 155 -18.78 -10.57 5.84
CA ARG A 155 -18.92 -9.51 6.85
C ARG A 155 -19.01 -10.09 8.26
N ASP A 156 -19.88 -11.11 8.45
CA ASP A 156 -20.10 -11.73 9.74
C ASP A 156 -18.90 -12.58 10.17
N ALA A 157 -18.26 -13.27 9.21
CA ALA A 157 -17.02 -13.99 9.44
C ALA A 157 -15.89 -13.05 9.91
N VAL A 158 -15.73 -11.88 9.30
CA VAL A 158 -14.77 -10.85 9.73
C VAL A 158 -15.14 -10.31 11.10
N ALA A 159 -16.43 -10.09 11.38
CA ALA A 159 -16.88 -9.61 12.68
C ALA A 159 -16.69 -10.64 13.81
N ALA A 160 -16.78 -11.93 13.54
CA ALA A 160 -16.56 -13.00 14.50
C ALA A 160 -15.07 -13.33 14.72
N ALA A 161 -14.24 -13.16 13.71
CA ALA A 161 -12.82 -13.53 13.74
C ALA A 161 -12.03 -12.64 14.72
N ARG A 162 -10.99 -13.21 15.33
CA ARG A 162 -10.06 -12.46 16.18
C ARG A 162 -9.03 -11.75 15.32
N ALA A 163 -8.80 -10.46 15.59
CA ALA A 163 -7.69 -9.74 14.98
C ALA A 163 -6.35 -10.24 15.52
N GLN A 164 -5.36 -10.27 14.65
CA GLN A 164 -4.00 -10.74 14.92
C GLN A 164 -2.99 -9.62 14.66
N GLU A 165 -1.74 -9.80 15.13
CA GLU A 165 -0.61 -8.93 14.85
C GLU A 165 -0.92 -7.45 15.14
N LEU A 166 -1.48 -7.18 16.33
CA LEU A 166 -1.95 -5.85 16.75
C LEU A 166 -0.83 -4.80 16.77
N ASP A 167 0.41 -5.24 17.02
CA ASP A 167 1.60 -4.39 17.14
C ASP A 167 2.46 -4.41 15.86
N ARG A 168 1.93 -4.88 14.74
CA ARG A 168 2.63 -4.93 13.47
C ARG A 168 2.11 -3.89 12.49
N LEU A 169 3.02 -3.18 11.83
CA LEU A 169 2.70 -2.30 10.70
C LEU A 169 2.62 -3.11 9.40
N PHE A 170 1.62 -2.80 8.58
CA PHE A 170 1.45 -3.40 7.26
C PHE A 170 1.45 -2.28 6.21
N LEU A 171 2.43 -2.31 5.33
CA LEU A 171 2.60 -1.35 4.25
C LEU A 171 2.30 -2.03 2.93
N TYR A 172 1.26 -1.58 2.21
CA TYR A 172 0.92 -2.09 0.89
C TYR A 172 1.14 -1.01 -0.17
N VAL A 173 2.04 -1.25 -1.10
CA VAL A 173 2.37 -0.33 -2.19
C VAL A 173 1.62 -0.72 -3.45
N CYS A 174 0.98 0.25 -4.12
CA CYS A 174 0.35 0.03 -5.41
C CYS A 174 1.42 -0.11 -6.51
N THR A 175 1.53 -1.32 -7.10
CA THR A 175 2.56 -1.66 -8.12
C THR A 175 1.96 -2.16 -9.42
N HIS A 176 0.67 -1.94 -9.68
CA HIS A 176 -0.08 -2.48 -10.83
C HIS A 176 0.25 -1.73 -12.14
N GLY A 177 1.42 -2.03 -12.73
CA GLY A 177 1.98 -1.36 -13.90
C GLY A 177 1.15 -1.50 -15.17
N SER A 178 0.57 -2.67 -15.44
CA SER A 178 -0.29 -2.88 -16.60
C SER A 178 -1.59 -2.05 -16.55
N ARG A 179 -2.02 -1.61 -15.36
CA ARG A 179 -3.14 -0.68 -15.18
C ARG A 179 -2.72 0.77 -15.38
N ASP A 180 -1.54 1.14 -14.88
CA ASP A 180 -0.96 2.48 -15.01
C ASP A 180 0.55 2.39 -14.76
N CYS A 181 1.36 2.82 -15.73
CA CYS A 181 2.82 2.74 -15.67
C CYS A 181 3.42 3.44 -14.44
N ARG A 182 2.83 4.55 -13.99
CA ARG A 182 3.29 5.28 -12.79
C ARG A 182 3.20 4.43 -11.53
N CYS A 183 2.15 3.59 -11.42
CA CYS A 183 2.05 2.63 -10.32
C CYS A 183 3.13 1.55 -10.42
N GLY A 184 3.43 1.06 -11.63
CA GLY A 184 4.49 0.06 -11.85
C GLY A 184 5.88 0.60 -11.57
N ASP A 185 6.22 1.75 -12.17
CA ASP A 185 7.56 2.33 -12.11
C ASP A 185 7.85 2.88 -10.69
N THR A 186 7.12 3.93 -10.28
CA THR A 186 7.35 4.59 -8.98
C THR A 186 6.98 3.68 -7.81
N GLY A 187 5.85 2.93 -7.91
CA GLY A 187 5.48 1.97 -6.87
C GLY A 187 6.47 0.83 -6.73
N GLY A 188 7.00 0.34 -7.86
CA GLY A 188 8.06 -0.67 -7.87
C GLY A 188 9.37 -0.19 -7.24
N GLU A 189 9.76 1.07 -7.43
CA GLU A 189 10.92 1.68 -6.75
C GLU A 189 10.69 1.76 -5.24
N VAL A 190 9.54 2.29 -4.82
CA VAL A 190 9.19 2.44 -3.40
C VAL A 190 9.10 1.10 -2.67
N VAL A 191 8.49 0.07 -3.26
CA VAL A 191 8.40 -1.24 -2.58
C VAL A 191 9.77 -1.90 -2.42
N ARG A 192 10.67 -1.74 -3.40
CA ARG A 192 12.05 -2.24 -3.28
C ARG A 192 12.82 -1.51 -2.18
N ALA A 193 12.70 -0.17 -2.14
CA ALA A 193 13.33 0.63 -1.09
C ALA A 193 12.79 0.29 0.30
N LEU A 194 11.47 0.13 0.46
CA LEU A 194 10.88 -0.30 1.73
C LEU A 194 11.39 -1.66 2.19
N ARG A 195 11.46 -2.64 1.29
CA ARG A 195 11.98 -3.98 1.64
C ARG A 195 13.46 -3.94 2.01
N ALA A 196 14.25 -3.15 1.30
CA ALA A 196 15.68 -2.98 1.60
C ALA A 196 15.87 -2.34 2.98
N GLU A 197 15.16 -1.25 3.26
CA GLU A 197 15.25 -0.51 4.52
C GLU A 197 14.78 -1.36 5.72
N VAL A 198 13.68 -2.09 5.57
CA VAL A 198 13.16 -3.02 6.59
C VAL A 198 14.17 -4.13 6.89
N ALA A 199 14.85 -4.67 5.87
CA ALA A 199 15.87 -5.70 6.02
C ALA A 199 17.14 -5.14 6.68
N GLU A 200 17.60 -3.96 6.24
CA GLU A 200 18.79 -3.29 6.78
C GLU A 200 18.63 -2.96 8.26
N ARG A 201 17.46 -2.48 8.66
CA ARG A 201 17.11 -2.17 10.05
C ARG A 201 16.80 -3.40 10.91
N GLY A 202 16.62 -4.58 10.30
CA GLY A 202 16.28 -5.82 11.02
C GLY A 202 14.86 -5.84 11.62
N ILE A 203 13.93 -5.02 11.10
CA ILE A 203 12.57 -4.81 11.63
C ILE A 203 11.48 -5.58 10.87
N ALA A 204 11.81 -6.66 10.18
CA ALA A 204 10.84 -7.46 9.40
C ALA A 204 9.73 -8.12 10.25
N ARG A 205 9.93 -8.22 11.58
CA ARG A 205 8.89 -8.68 12.51
C ARG A 205 7.85 -7.59 12.79
N ASP A 206 8.28 -6.33 12.81
CA ASP A 206 7.46 -5.17 13.17
C ASP A 206 6.79 -4.54 11.96
N VAL A 207 7.41 -4.66 10.78
CA VAL A 207 6.94 -4.04 9.53
C VAL A 207 6.81 -5.10 8.44
N PHE A 208 5.58 -5.29 7.94
CA PHE A 208 5.27 -6.10 6.76
C PHE A 208 5.20 -5.21 5.52
N VAL A 209 5.81 -5.64 4.42
CA VAL A 209 5.78 -4.94 3.13
C VAL A 209 5.15 -5.82 2.06
N GLY A 210 3.97 -5.43 1.60
CA GLY A 210 3.23 -6.06 0.52
C GLY A 210 3.05 -5.14 -0.68
N GLU A 211 2.56 -5.73 -1.77
CA GLU A 211 2.14 -5.05 -2.98
C GLU A 211 0.64 -5.20 -3.14
N VAL A 212 -0.01 -4.18 -3.69
CA VAL A 212 -1.45 -4.18 -3.93
C VAL A 212 -1.76 -3.79 -5.36
N ALA A 213 -2.82 -4.37 -5.93
CA ALA A 213 -3.35 -3.97 -7.23
C ALA A 213 -3.81 -2.51 -7.20
N HIS A 214 -4.20 -1.98 -8.36
CA HIS A 214 -4.52 -0.56 -8.52
C HIS A 214 -5.56 -0.06 -7.52
N VAL A 215 -5.15 0.87 -6.64
CA VAL A 215 -5.98 1.44 -5.58
C VAL A 215 -6.70 2.74 -5.99
N GLY A 216 -6.50 3.20 -7.21
CA GLY A 216 -6.97 4.49 -7.68
C GLY A 216 -6.02 5.64 -7.34
N GLY A 217 -6.26 6.80 -7.99
CA GLY A 217 -5.40 7.96 -7.78
C GLY A 217 -3.97 7.78 -8.29
N HIS A 218 -3.78 7.17 -9.48
CA HIS A 218 -2.47 6.99 -10.13
C HIS A 218 -1.69 8.30 -10.30
N LYS A 219 -2.37 9.45 -10.37
CA LYS A 219 -1.71 10.76 -10.38
C LYS A 219 -0.94 11.07 -9.08
N TYR A 220 -1.17 10.30 -8.04
CA TYR A 220 -0.49 10.37 -6.74
C TYR A 220 0.43 9.17 -6.50
N ALA A 221 0.94 8.51 -7.55
CA ALA A 221 1.88 7.41 -7.40
C ALA A 221 3.23 7.92 -6.82
N ALA A 222 3.95 7.16 -5.96
CA ALA A 222 3.45 5.90 -5.43
C ALA A 222 2.41 6.11 -4.35
N ASN A 223 1.41 5.19 -4.33
CA ASN A 223 0.42 5.14 -3.26
C ASN A 223 0.82 4.03 -2.29
N VAL A 224 0.83 4.35 -0.99
CA VAL A 224 1.12 3.41 0.10
C VAL A 224 -0.05 3.39 1.06
N LEU A 225 -0.58 2.20 1.33
CA LEU A 225 -1.60 1.96 2.35
C LEU A 225 -0.92 1.52 3.63
N VAL A 226 -1.26 2.13 4.77
CA VAL A 226 -0.63 1.89 6.06
C VAL A 226 -1.66 1.37 7.06
N TYR A 227 -1.49 0.12 7.49
CA TYR A 227 -2.34 -0.48 8.51
C TYR A 227 -1.53 -0.80 9.79
N PRO A 228 -2.19 -0.81 10.96
CA PRO A 228 -3.64 -0.84 11.20
C PRO A 228 -4.36 0.50 11.11
N TYR A 229 -3.68 1.61 10.89
CA TYR A 229 -4.25 2.96 10.95
C TYR A 229 -5.21 3.27 9.80
N GLY A 230 -5.05 2.58 8.66
CA GLY A 230 -5.86 2.81 7.46
C GLY A 230 -5.49 4.08 6.71
N ASP A 231 -4.30 4.64 6.96
CA ASP A 231 -3.81 5.83 6.28
C ASP A 231 -3.39 5.53 4.84
N TRP A 232 -3.65 6.47 3.96
CA TRP A 232 -3.22 6.47 2.57
C TRP A 232 -2.18 7.56 2.35
N LEU A 233 -1.00 7.17 1.90
CA LEU A 233 0.04 8.10 1.47
C LEU A 233 0.09 8.12 -0.06
N GLY A 234 0.44 9.26 -0.63
CA GLY A 234 0.62 9.43 -2.07
C GLY A 234 1.83 10.28 -2.38
N THR A 235 2.26 10.28 -3.65
CA THR A 235 3.45 10.99 -4.15
C THR A 235 4.76 10.56 -3.49
N VAL A 236 4.76 9.39 -2.85
CA VAL A 236 5.97 8.83 -2.20
C VAL A 236 6.99 8.45 -3.25
N GLN A 237 8.26 8.81 -3.01
CA GLN A 237 9.42 8.45 -3.82
C GLN A 237 10.35 7.53 -3.02
N GLU A 238 11.24 6.81 -3.70
CA GLU A 238 12.20 5.92 -3.03
C GLU A 238 13.07 6.64 -1.98
N VAL A 239 13.43 7.90 -2.26
CA VAL A 239 14.24 8.74 -1.37
C VAL A 239 13.54 9.15 -0.08
N ASP A 240 12.21 9.10 -0.06
CA ASP A 240 11.40 9.44 1.12
C ASP A 240 11.28 8.27 2.11
N VAL A 241 11.59 7.05 1.66
CA VAL A 241 11.33 5.81 2.41
C VAL A 241 11.99 5.78 3.79
N PRO A 242 13.28 6.10 3.97
CA PRO A 242 13.90 6.08 5.30
C PRO A 242 13.19 7.00 6.29
N ARG A 243 12.89 8.23 5.86
CA ARG A 243 12.18 9.22 6.68
C ARG A 243 10.74 8.78 7.00
N ILE A 244 10.02 8.26 6.00
CA ILE A 244 8.65 7.76 6.21
C ILE A 244 8.65 6.61 7.22
N LEU A 245 9.60 5.67 7.16
CA LEU A 245 9.71 4.60 8.13
C LEU A 245 10.00 5.12 9.54
N ASP A 246 10.86 6.12 9.69
CA ASP A 246 11.12 6.75 11.00
C ASP A 246 9.84 7.37 11.58
N GLU A 247 9.12 8.17 10.78
CA GLU A 247 7.85 8.78 11.19
C GLU A 247 6.78 7.71 11.52
N LEU A 248 6.69 6.63 10.74
CA LEU A 248 5.77 5.51 10.97
C LEU A 248 6.03 4.79 12.28
N LEU A 249 7.29 4.46 12.58
CA LEU A 249 7.68 3.77 13.80
C LEU A 249 7.42 4.63 15.03
N LEU A 250 7.80 5.90 15.00
CA LEU A 250 7.52 6.86 16.08
C LEU A 250 6.01 7.03 16.31
N PHE A 251 5.26 7.18 15.22
CA PHE A 251 3.80 7.29 15.30
C PHE A 251 3.18 6.02 15.89
N HIS A 252 3.67 4.86 15.46
CA HIS A 252 3.19 3.57 15.95
C HIS A 252 3.46 3.41 17.46
N ASP A 253 4.66 3.70 17.91
CA ASP A 253 5.01 3.63 19.33
C ASP A 253 4.15 4.57 20.19
N ALA A 254 3.88 5.78 19.70
CA ALA A 254 3.06 6.75 20.41
C ALA A 254 1.57 6.39 20.46
N HIS A 255 1.05 5.65 19.46
CA HIS A 255 -0.39 5.45 19.27
C HIS A 255 -0.83 3.99 19.25
N ARG A 256 0.06 3.04 19.53
CA ARG A 256 -0.30 1.59 19.52
C ARG A 256 -1.39 1.21 20.53
N SER A 257 -1.65 2.03 21.54
CA SER A 257 -2.71 1.82 22.52
C SER A 257 -3.96 2.68 22.28
N ALA A 258 -4.02 3.40 21.14
CA ALA A 258 -5.16 4.28 20.86
C ALA A 258 -6.43 3.47 20.58
N ASP A 259 -7.50 3.81 21.28
CA ASP A 259 -8.81 3.13 21.14
C ASP A 259 -9.49 3.52 19.81
N LYS A 260 -9.33 4.76 19.36
CA LYS A 260 -10.01 5.31 18.19
C LYS A 260 -9.03 5.87 17.18
N LEU A 261 -8.79 5.10 16.15
CA LEU A 261 -7.79 5.43 15.11
C LEU A 261 -8.17 6.65 14.28
N THR A 262 -9.46 6.92 14.10
CA THR A 262 -9.97 8.06 13.31
C THR A 262 -9.65 9.43 13.91
N ASP A 263 -9.40 9.51 15.21
CA ASP A 263 -9.14 10.76 15.92
C ASP A 263 -7.64 11.12 15.97
N LEU A 264 -6.78 10.19 15.54
CA LEU A 264 -5.34 10.41 15.50
C LEU A 264 -4.94 11.47 14.46
N PRO A 265 -3.82 12.20 14.68
CA PRO A 265 -3.31 13.14 13.68
C PRO A 265 -2.97 12.43 12.36
N PRO A 266 -2.91 13.16 11.24
CA PRO A 266 -2.47 12.62 9.96
C PRO A 266 -1.07 12.02 10.05
N LEU A 267 -0.89 10.82 9.50
CA LEU A 267 0.40 10.15 9.43
C LEU A 267 1.20 10.70 8.25
N CYS A 268 2.47 11.06 8.44
CA CYS A 268 3.33 11.64 7.40
C CYS A 268 2.60 12.76 6.62
N PRO A 269 2.25 13.90 7.23
CA PRO A 269 1.35 14.91 6.66
C PRO A 269 1.65 15.34 5.22
N PRO A 270 2.91 15.50 4.78
CA PRO A 270 3.22 15.89 3.41
C PRO A 270 2.74 14.89 2.35
N PHE A 271 2.60 13.61 2.72
CA PHE A 271 2.20 12.52 1.84
C PHE A 271 0.74 12.07 2.06
N TRP A 272 0.08 12.57 3.10
CA TRP A 272 -1.19 12.06 3.56
C TRP A 272 -2.34 12.42 2.60
N ARG A 273 -3.06 11.38 2.13
CA ARG A 273 -4.23 11.49 1.27
C ARG A 273 -5.55 11.41 2.03
N GLY A 274 -5.55 10.69 3.16
CA GLY A 274 -6.72 10.44 3.98
C GLY A 274 -6.60 9.15 4.77
N ARG A 275 -7.67 8.81 5.49
CA ARG A 275 -7.73 7.66 6.39
C ARG A 275 -9.02 6.89 6.23
N MET A 276 -8.96 5.55 6.33
CA MET A 276 -10.11 4.66 6.45
C MET A 276 -11.01 5.09 7.62
N GLY A 277 -12.32 5.07 7.40
CA GLY A 277 -13.31 5.49 8.40
C GLY A 277 -13.65 6.97 8.39
N LEU A 278 -12.99 7.77 7.55
CA LEU A 278 -13.26 9.19 7.40
C LEU A 278 -13.82 9.49 6.01
N ASP A 279 -14.81 10.34 5.95
CA ASP A 279 -15.24 10.95 4.70
C ASP A 279 -14.31 12.11 4.29
N LYS A 280 -14.55 12.68 3.12
CA LYS A 280 -13.69 13.74 2.57
C LYS A 280 -13.58 14.96 3.48
N ASP A 281 -14.70 15.41 4.06
CA ASP A 281 -14.75 16.62 4.87
C ASP A 281 -14.04 16.39 6.22
N GLN A 282 -14.22 15.22 6.81
CA GLN A 282 -13.48 14.78 8.00
C GLN A 282 -11.98 14.69 7.74
N GLN A 283 -11.56 14.15 6.59
CA GLN A 283 -10.15 14.11 6.19
C GLN A 283 -9.56 15.52 6.07
N LEU A 284 -10.27 16.45 5.45
CA LEU A 284 -9.83 17.84 5.34
C LEU A 284 -9.76 18.54 6.71
N ALA A 285 -10.73 18.27 7.59
CA ALA A 285 -10.76 18.85 8.93
C ALA A 285 -9.56 18.46 9.79
N LEU A 286 -8.99 17.25 9.60
CA LEU A 286 -7.79 16.82 10.33
C LEU A 286 -6.53 17.61 9.97
N ILE A 287 -6.42 18.12 8.75
CA ILE A 287 -5.27 18.94 8.32
C ILE A 287 -5.37 20.37 8.81
N VAL A 288 -6.59 20.89 9.03
CA VAL A 288 -6.82 22.28 9.42
C VAL A 288 -6.67 22.50 10.94
N LYS A 289 -6.79 21.44 11.75
CA LYS A 289 -6.58 21.55 13.20
C LYS A 289 -5.08 21.78 13.46
N PRO A 290 -4.67 22.91 14.03
CA PRO A 290 -3.30 23.07 14.51
C PRO A 290 -3.06 22.05 15.64
N VAL A 291 -1.94 21.36 15.57
CA VAL A 291 -1.43 20.49 16.63
C VAL A 291 -0.97 21.34 17.81
#